data_50f6a77b66c45e8b45dc470bc561b511
#
_entry.id   50f6a77b66c45e8b45dc470bc561b511
#
_cell.length_a   1.000
_cell.length_b   1.000
_cell.length_c   1.000
_cell.angle_alpha   90.00
_cell.angle_beta   90.00
_cell.angle_gamma   90.00
#
_symmetry.space_group_name_H-M   'P 1'
#
loop_
_entity.id
_entity.type
_entity.pdbx_description
1 polymer ?
#
loop_
_entity_poly.entity_id
_entity_poly.type
_entity_poly.pdbx_seq_one_letter_code
_entity_poly.pdbx_strand_id
1 'polypeptide(L)'
;SGRTEEAKSSLNKYLQTFPEGAFSLNAHYYLCQIGNEQKNYDMVLLHSGKLLEYPNNPFAEEALIMRAEVQFNQQQMAEALASYKMLKEKATNVERRQLAETGILRCAFLLRDDVETIHAATEVLAEAKLSPELKNEALYYRAKAYKNQKADKKALDDFRELAKDTRNSYGAEAKYQVAQALYDAQEYAAAEKELLNYIEQSTP
;
A
#
# COMPACT_ATOMS: atom_id res chain seq x y z
N SER A 1 23.47 14.47 13.06
CA SER A 1 24.86 14.68 13.53
C SER A 1 25.55 15.72 12.67
N GLY A 2 26.65 16.36 13.17
CA GLY A 2 27.39 17.37 12.39
C GLY A 2 27.88 16.89 11.04
N ARG A 3 28.29 15.62 10.93
CA ARG A 3 28.71 15.01 9.67
C ARG A 3 27.63 14.93 8.60
N THR A 4 26.37 14.72 8.99
CA THR A 4 25.25 14.67 8.05
C THR A 4 24.98 16.07 7.45
N GLU A 5 25.08 17.13 8.24
CA GLU A 5 24.91 18.50 7.74
C GLU A 5 26.06 18.95 6.83
N GLU A 6 27.30 18.55 7.16
CA GLU A 6 28.47 18.77 6.29
C GLU A 6 28.32 18.04 4.95
N ALA A 7 27.88 16.78 4.98
CA ALA A 7 27.62 15.99 3.76
C ALA A 7 26.53 16.67 2.88
N LYS A 8 25.41 17.04 3.50
CA LYS A 8 24.31 17.75 2.84
C LYS A 8 24.77 19.03 2.19
N SER A 9 25.55 19.85 2.92
CA SER A 9 26.10 21.11 2.40
C SER A 9 27.01 20.86 1.20
N SER A 10 27.92 19.87 1.29
CA SER A 10 28.85 19.51 0.22
C SER A 10 28.15 19.00 -1.03
N LEU A 11 27.14 18.14 -0.86
CA LEU A 11 26.33 17.60 -1.97
C LEU A 11 25.54 18.71 -2.67
N ASN A 12 24.92 19.62 -1.91
CA ASN A 12 24.22 20.75 -2.48
C ASN A 12 25.17 21.70 -3.25
N LYS A 13 26.34 21.99 -2.71
CA LYS A 13 27.36 22.78 -3.39
C LYS A 13 27.84 22.11 -4.68
N TYR A 14 28.01 20.78 -4.67
CA TYR A 14 28.34 20.03 -5.86
C TYR A 14 27.27 20.20 -6.94
N LEU A 15 25.99 20.01 -6.61
CA LEU A 15 24.87 20.12 -7.54
C LEU A 15 24.68 21.56 -8.08
N GLN A 16 25.01 22.59 -7.28
CA GLN A 16 25.00 23.98 -7.74
C GLN A 16 26.09 24.24 -8.78
N THR A 17 27.25 23.61 -8.60
CA THR A 17 28.41 23.80 -9.48
C THR A 17 28.33 22.92 -10.73
N PHE A 18 27.84 21.71 -10.56
CA PHE A 18 27.80 20.65 -11.59
C PHE A 18 26.41 19.96 -11.61
N PRO A 19 25.35 20.64 -12.07
CA PRO A 19 23.98 20.07 -12.01
C PRO A 19 23.83 18.78 -12.83
N GLU A 20 24.60 18.62 -13.91
CA GLU A 20 24.62 17.41 -14.75
C GLU A 20 25.99 16.72 -14.72
N GLY A 21 26.74 16.90 -13.66
CA GLY A 21 28.06 16.30 -13.47
C GLY A 21 27.99 14.79 -13.28
N ALA A 22 29.12 14.12 -13.44
CA ALA A 22 29.25 12.66 -13.37
C ALA A 22 28.71 12.05 -12.04
N PHE A 23 28.64 12.82 -10.96
CA PHE A 23 28.14 12.37 -9.65
C PHE A 23 26.79 13.01 -9.27
N SER A 24 26.09 13.67 -10.20
CA SER A 24 24.82 14.33 -9.86
C SER A 24 23.75 13.36 -9.44
N LEU A 25 23.66 12.17 -10.07
CA LEU A 25 22.74 11.11 -9.64
C LEU A 25 23.05 10.64 -8.22
N ASN A 26 24.33 10.40 -7.91
CA ASN A 26 24.74 10.01 -6.57
C ASN A 26 24.42 11.08 -5.54
N ALA A 27 24.67 12.36 -5.86
CA ALA A 27 24.39 13.48 -4.97
C ALA A 27 22.88 13.60 -4.69
N HIS A 28 22.01 13.49 -5.70
CA HIS A 28 20.57 13.46 -5.52
C HIS A 28 20.12 12.27 -4.69
N TYR A 29 20.68 11.08 -4.92
CA TYR A 29 20.35 9.88 -4.16
C TYR A 29 20.70 10.02 -2.67
N TYR A 30 21.91 10.48 -2.34
CA TYR A 30 22.31 10.69 -0.94
C TYR A 30 21.50 11.80 -0.27
N LEU A 31 21.16 12.89 -0.97
CA LEU A 31 20.28 13.91 -0.43
C LEU A 31 18.87 13.37 -0.17
N CYS A 32 18.35 12.49 -1.04
CA CYS A 32 17.10 11.80 -0.81
C CYS A 32 17.14 10.93 0.45
N GLN A 33 18.21 10.14 0.64
CA GLN A 33 18.42 9.35 1.85
C GLN A 33 18.50 10.20 3.13
N ILE A 34 19.31 11.27 3.10
CA ILE A 34 19.41 12.21 4.21
C ILE A 34 18.05 12.83 4.55
N GLY A 35 17.28 13.21 3.52
CA GLY A 35 15.94 13.73 3.68
C GLY A 35 15.01 12.71 4.36
N ASN A 36 15.07 11.46 3.95
CA ASN A 36 14.27 10.39 4.53
C ASN A 36 14.62 10.14 6.00
N GLU A 37 15.91 10.06 6.34
CA GLU A 37 16.39 9.91 7.72
C GLU A 37 15.97 11.08 8.62
N GLN A 38 16.01 12.31 8.08
CA GLN A 38 15.64 13.54 8.79
C GLN A 38 14.13 13.83 8.79
N LYS A 39 13.32 12.99 8.10
CA LYS A 39 11.90 13.24 7.85
C LYS A 39 11.63 14.59 7.14
N ASN A 40 12.60 15.04 6.38
CA ASN A 40 12.46 16.21 5.50
C ASN A 40 11.83 15.77 4.18
N TYR A 41 10.51 15.70 4.17
CA TYR A 41 9.73 15.17 3.06
C TYR A 41 9.89 15.97 1.78
N ASP A 42 9.98 17.30 1.88
CA ASP A 42 10.22 18.17 0.71
C ASP A 42 11.54 17.83 0.03
N MET A 43 12.59 17.56 0.80
CA MET A 43 13.89 17.15 0.26
C MET A 43 13.81 15.79 -0.42
N VAL A 44 13.08 14.83 0.16
CA VAL A 44 12.85 13.52 -0.46
C VAL A 44 12.11 13.68 -1.80
N LEU A 45 11.02 14.44 -1.82
CA LEU A 45 10.22 14.64 -3.03
C LEU A 45 10.99 15.38 -4.12
N LEU A 46 11.78 16.40 -3.75
CA LEU A 46 12.62 17.15 -4.69
C LEU A 46 13.66 16.23 -5.33
N HIS A 47 14.48 15.57 -4.53
CA HIS A 47 15.62 14.82 -5.05
C HIS A 47 15.21 13.48 -5.69
N SER A 48 14.17 12.81 -5.20
CA SER A 48 13.61 11.65 -5.90
C SER A 48 13.02 12.04 -7.26
N GLY A 49 12.36 13.21 -7.34
CA GLY A 49 11.87 13.75 -8.62
C GLY A 49 13.00 13.94 -9.62
N LYS A 50 14.12 14.56 -9.19
CA LYS A 50 15.32 14.74 -10.03
C LYS A 50 15.93 13.41 -10.48
N LEU A 51 16.01 12.42 -9.61
CA LEU A 51 16.46 11.07 -9.97
C LEU A 51 15.60 10.46 -11.09
N LEU A 52 14.29 10.61 -11.02
CA LEU A 52 13.36 10.00 -11.97
C LEU A 52 13.32 10.69 -13.34
N GLU A 53 13.95 11.87 -13.49
CA GLU A 53 14.15 12.51 -14.81
C GLU A 53 15.15 11.73 -15.68
N TYR A 54 15.98 10.84 -15.09
CA TYR A 54 16.98 10.05 -15.81
C TYR A 54 16.48 8.63 -16.12
N PRO A 55 16.34 8.24 -17.41
CA PRO A 55 15.74 6.96 -17.80
C PRO A 55 16.45 5.70 -17.28
N ASN A 56 17.79 5.75 -17.24
CA ASN A 56 18.65 4.62 -16.84
C ASN A 56 19.27 4.82 -15.46
N ASN A 57 18.51 5.37 -14.54
CA ASN A 57 18.95 5.66 -13.20
C ASN A 57 19.05 4.37 -12.35
N PRO A 58 20.23 4.01 -11.82
CA PRO A 58 20.39 2.82 -10.99
C PRO A 58 19.69 2.93 -9.64
N PHE A 59 19.29 4.14 -9.21
CA PHE A 59 18.60 4.41 -7.95
C PHE A 59 17.08 4.57 -8.11
N ALA A 60 16.54 4.24 -9.29
CA ALA A 60 15.14 4.51 -9.61
C ALA A 60 14.17 3.79 -8.66
N GLU A 61 14.44 2.53 -8.32
CA GLU A 61 13.57 1.77 -7.43
C GLU A 61 13.59 2.33 -6.02
N GLU A 62 14.77 2.62 -5.46
CA GLU A 62 14.92 3.21 -4.12
C GLU A 62 14.29 4.62 -4.06
N ALA A 63 14.48 5.42 -5.10
CA ALA A 63 13.87 6.74 -5.20
C ALA A 63 12.34 6.67 -5.22
N LEU A 64 11.78 5.69 -5.95
CA LEU A 64 10.33 5.46 -6.00
C LEU A 64 9.78 4.96 -4.67
N ILE A 65 10.49 4.07 -3.97
CA ILE A 65 10.10 3.59 -2.64
C ILE A 65 10.01 4.79 -1.68
N MET A 66 11.10 5.55 -1.52
CA MET A 66 11.12 6.70 -0.61
C MET A 66 10.05 7.74 -0.96
N ARG A 67 9.87 8.00 -2.26
CA ARG A 67 8.87 8.95 -2.75
C ARG A 67 7.45 8.49 -2.44
N ALA A 68 7.11 7.24 -2.77
CA ALA A 68 5.78 6.69 -2.56
C ALA A 68 5.41 6.63 -1.08
N GLU A 69 6.36 6.23 -0.21
CA GLU A 69 6.15 6.21 1.24
C GLU A 69 5.92 7.62 1.81
N VAL A 70 6.69 8.61 1.38
CA VAL A 70 6.49 10.01 1.79
C VAL A 70 5.13 10.53 1.34
N GLN A 71 4.76 10.29 0.09
CA GLN A 71 3.46 10.70 -0.45
C GLN A 71 2.31 10.03 0.27
N PHE A 72 2.42 8.73 0.56
CA PHE A 72 1.43 7.98 1.33
C PHE A 72 1.28 8.54 2.76
N ASN A 73 2.40 8.78 3.45
CA ASN A 73 2.40 9.34 4.81
C ASN A 73 1.83 10.77 4.87
N GLN A 74 1.99 11.54 3.80
CA GLN A 74 1.41 12.88 3.64
C GLN A 74 -0.04 12.85 3.14
N GLN A 75 -0.66 11.67 3.02
CA GLN A 75 -2.02 11.49 2.49
C GLN A 75 -2.20 11.96 1.04
N GLN A 76 -1.12 12.05 0.28
CA GLN A 76 -1.12 12.32 -1.17
C GLN A 76 -1.35 11.02 -1.93
N MET A 77 -2.55 10.43 -1.78
CA MET A 77 -2.81 9.06 -2.20
C MET A 77 -2.76 8.87 -3.71
N ALA A 78 -3.15 9.84 -4.50
CA ALA A 78 -3.09 9.76 -5.97
C ALA A 78 -1.64 9.76 -6.47
N GLU A 79 -0.79 10.61 -5.90
CA GLU A 79 0.64 10.68 -6.21
C GLU A 79 1.37 9.42 -5.73
N ALA A 80 1.04 8.92 -4.52
CA ALA A 80 1.58 7.68 -3.99
C ALA A 80 1.21 6.50 -4.89
N LEU A 81 -0.04 6.40 -5.34
CA LEU A 81 -0.51 5.38 -6.27
C LEU A 81 0.31 5.39 -7.56
N ALA A 82 0.53 6.58 -8.15
CA ALA A 82 1.35 6.72 -9.35
C ALA A 82 2.80 6.25 -9.13
N SER A 83 3.41 6.63 -7.99
CA SER A 83 4.76 6.23 -7.63
C SER A 83 4.88 4.71 -7.40
N TYR A 84 3.90 4.08 -6.74
CA TYR A 84 3.87 2.62 -6.56
C TYR A 84 3.65 1.88 -7.89
N LYS A 85 2.82 2.39 -8.81
CA LYS A 85 2.67 1.82 -10.16
C LYS A 85 3.99 1.87 -10.94
N MET A 86 4.69 2.98 -10.90
CA MET A 86 6.03 3.10 -11.52
C MET A 86 7.03 2.15 -10.87
N LEU A 87 6.99 1.96 -9.55
CA LEU A 87 7.84 1.00 -8.84
C LEU A 87 7.54 -0.43 -9.29
N LYS A 88 6.26 -0.81 -9.41
CA LYS A 88 5.84 -2.14 -9.89
C LYS A 88 6.42 -2.46 -11.27
N GLU A 89 6.40 -1.49 -12.19
CA GLU A 89 6.95 -1.65 -13.54
C GLU A 89 8.47 -1.81 -13.56
N LYS A 90 9.17 -1.16 -12.62
CA LYS A 90 10.64 -1.16 -12.55
C LYS A 90 11.21 -2.24 -11.62
N ALA A 91 10.39 -2.84 -10.76
CA ALA A 91 10.82 -3.77 -9.72
C ALA A 91 11.61 -4.95 -10.29
N THR A 92 12.85 -5.10 -9.84
CA THR A 92 13.79 -6.15 -10.27
C THR A 92 13.70 -7.43 -9.44
N ASN A 93 13.04 -7.38 -8.27
CA ASN A 93 12.84 -8.52 -7.40
C ASN A 93 11.40 -8.61 -6.87
N VAL A 94 11.07 -9.76 -6.28
CA VAL A 94 9.73 -10.07 -5.79
C VAL A 94 9.34 -9.17 -4.62
N GLU A 95 10.26 -8.89 -3.71
CA GLU A 95 10.01 -8.10 -2.50
C GLU A 95 9.58 -6.66 -2.85
N ARG A 96 10.28 -6.03 -3.80
CA ARG A 96 9.95 -4.67 -4.27
C ARG A 96 8.64 -4.65 -5.04
N ARG A 97 8.37 -5.70 -5.82
CA ARG A 97 7.09 -5.85 -6.51
C ARG A 97 5.93 -5.96 -5.52
N GLN A 98 6.05 -6.83 -4.50
CA GLN A 98 5.04 -7.00 -3.46
C GLN A 98 4.82 -5.71 -2.66
N LEU A 99 5.89 -4.96 -2.36
CA LEU A 99 5.79 -3.64 -1.72
C LEU A 99 4.96 -2.68 -2.58
N ALA A 100 5.24 -2.63 -3.88
CA ALA A 100 4.50 -1.79 -4.82
C ALA A 100 3.02 -2.21 -4.92
N GLU A 101 2.73 -3.49 -5.06
CA GLU A 101 1.37 -4.04 -5.16
C GLU A 101 0.55 -3.78 -3.89
N THR A 102 1.18 -3.94 -2.73
CA THR A 102 0.56 -3.58 -1.44
C THR A 102 0.27 -2.07 -1.37
N GLY A 103 1.20 -1.24 -1.80
CA GLY A 103 1.02 0.22 -1.86
C GLY A 103 -0.11 0.63 -2.81
N ILE A 104 -0.17 0.02 -3.99
CA ILE A 104 -1.26 0.24 -4.98
C ILE A 104 -2.62 -0.11 -4.35
N LEU A 105 -2.73 -1.29 -3.73
CA LEU A 105 -3.96 -1.74 -3.09
C LEU A 105 -4.44 -0.76 -2.03
N ARG A 106 -3.56 -0.33 -1.14
CA ARG A 106 -3.90 0.60 -0.06
C ARG A 106 -4.30 1.96 -0.57
N CYS A 107 -3.56 2.51 -1.55
CA CYS A 107 -3.90 3.79 -2.16
C CYS A 107 -5.26 3.74 -2.88
N ALA A 108 -5.50 2.71 -3.69
CA ALA A 108 -6.76 2.54 -4.41
C ALA A 108 -7.97 2.48 -3.45
N PHE A 109 -7.85 1.70 -2.37
CA PHE A 109 -8.89 1.61 -1.34
C PHE A 109 -9.16 2.96 -0.65
N LEU A 110 -8.10 3.69 -0.28
CA LEU A 110 -8.24 5.01 0.37
C LEU A 110 -8.80 6.08 -0.58
N LEU A 111 -8.49 5.99 -1.87
CA LEU A 111 -9.07 6.83 -2.92
C LEU A 111 -10.53 6.46 -3.25
N ARG A 112 -11.05 5.35 -2.70
CA ARG A 112 -12.35 4.77 -3.03
C ARG A 112 -12.50 4.42 -4.51
N ASP A 113 -11.41 4.07 -5.16
CA ASP A 113 -11.41 3.49 -6.50
C ASP A 113 -11.69 1.99 -6.39
N ASP A 114 -12.98 1.64 -6.41
CA ASP A 114 -13.41 0.25 -6.25
C ASP A 114 -12.91 -0.66 -7.37
N VAL A 115 -12.76 -0.14 -8.59
CA VAL A 115 -12.27 -0.92 -9.75
C VAL A 115 -10.80 -1.26 -9.55
N GLU A 116 -9.99 -0.27 -9.27
CA GLU A 116 -8.56 -0.47 -9.00
C GLU A 116 -8.33 -1.30 -7.73
N THR A 117 -9.14 -1.11 -6.69
CA THR A 117 -9.07 -1.90 -5.45
C THR A 117 -9.31 -3.38 -5.71
N ILE A 118 -10.34 -3.73 -6.49
CA ILE A 118 -10.65 -5.12 -6.85
C ILE A 118 -9.50 -5.73 -7.66
N HIS A 119 -8.98 -4.98 -8.63
CA HIS A 119 -7.87 -5.41 -9.47
C HIS A 119 -6.62 -5.67 -8.61
N ALA A 120 -6.16 -4.67 -7.85
CA ALA A 120 -4.95 -4.76 -7.02
C ALA A 120 -5.07 -5.87 -5.95
N ALA A 121 -6.23 -5.97 -5.27
CA ALA A 121 -6.45 -7.04 -4.29
C ALA A 121 -6.40 -8.43 -4.93
N THR A 122 -6.90 -8.57 -6.14
CA THR A 122 -6.89 -9.86 -6.85
C THR A 122 -5.47 -10.26 -7.25
N GLU A 123 -4.63 -9.31 -7.67
CA GLU A 123 -3.21 -9.55 -7.93
C GLU A 123 -2.47 -9.96 -6.64
N VAL A 124 -2.63 -9.20 -5.56
CA VAL A 124 -2.03 -9.52 -4.25
C VAL A 124 -2.43 -10.93 -3.79
N LEU A 125 -3.72 -11.29 -3.90
CA LEU A 125 -4.22 -12.60 -3.49
C LEU A 125 -3.75 -13.76 -4.37
N ALA A 126 -3.23 -13.49 -5.57
CA ALA A 126 -2.64 -14.50 -6.46
C ALA A 126 -1.18 -14.83 -6.12
N GLU A 127 -0.54 -14.07 -5.23
CA GLU A 127 0.85 -14.28 -4.83
C GLU A 127 1.03 -15.61 -4.07
N ALA A 128 2.08 -16.38 -4.43
CA ALA A 128 2.33 -17.70 -3.85
C ALA A 128 2.74 -17.67 -2.37
N LYS A 129 3.35 -16.56 -1.92
CA LYS A 129 3.79 -16.36 -0.54
C LYS A 129 3.23 -15.06 -0.01
N LEU A 130 2.06 -15.15 0.60
CA LEU A 130 1.36 -14.02 1.17
C LEU A 130 1.28 -14.16 2.68
N SER A 131 1.60 -13.09 3.43
CA SER A 131 1.40 -13.09 4.86
C SER A 131 -0.10 -13.16 5.20
N PRO A 132 -0.48 -13.81 6.30
CA PRO A 132 -1.88 -13.85 6.72
C PRO A 132 -2.50 -12.45 6.87
N GLU A 133 -1.74 -11.48 7.37
CA GLU A 133 -2.18 -10.10 7.57
C GLU A 133 -2.51 -9.43 6.24
N LEU A 134 -1.61 -9.54 5.25
CA LEU A 134 -1.83 -8.95 3.94
C LEU A 134 -2.94 -9.67 3.16
N LYS A 135 -3.04 -11.00 3.32
CA LYS A 135 -4.18 -11.77 2.77
C LYS A 135 -5.52 -11.25 3.29
N ASN A 136 -5.62 -11.07 4.61
CA ASN A 136 -6.83 -10.59 5.24
C ASN A 136 -7.15 -9.14 4.85
N GLU A 137 -6.14 -8.25 4.78
CA GLU A 137 -6.29 -6.89 4.29
C GLU A 137 -6.83 -6.86 2.85
N ALA A 138 -6.24 -7.64 1.95
CA ALA A 138 -6.64 -7.71 0.55
C ALA A 138 -8.07 -8.25 0.37
N LEU A 139 -8.44 -9.31 1.08
CA LEU A 139 -9.79 -9.85 1.09
C LEU A 139 -10.81 -8.80 1.59
N TYR A 140 -10.48 -8.10 2.68
CA TYR A 140 -11.37 -7.10 3.26
C TYR A 140 -11.59 -5.92 2.30
N TYR A 141 -10.52 -5.36 1.73
CA TYR A 141 -10.64 -4.26 0.79
C TYR A 141 -11.40 -4.66 -0.47
N ARG A 142 -11.18 -5.87 -1.00
CA ARG A 142 -11.89 -6.38 -2.16
C ARG A 142 -13.37 -6.61 -1.86
N ALA A 143 -13.70 -7.19 -0.70
CA ALA A 143 -15.08 -7.38 -0.27
C ALA A 143 -15.84 -6.04 -0.16
N LYS A 144 -15.21 -5.02 0.45
CA LYS A 144 -15.80 -3.68 0.56
C LYS A 144 -16.03 -3.05 -0.81
N ALA A 145 -15.06 -3.16 -1.71
CA ALA A 145 -15.15 -2.65 -3.08
C ALA A 145 -16.25 -3.38 -3.89
N TYR A 146 -16.34 -4.72 -3.78
CA TYR A 146 -17.45 -5.48 -4.38
C TYR A 146 -18.81 -5.05 -3.84
N LYS A 147 -18.92 -4.82 -2.53
CA LYS A 147 -20.17 -4.35 -1.92
C LYS A 147 -20.59 -2.98 -2.46
N ASN A 148 -19.65 -2.04 -2.60
CA ASN A 148 -19.90 -0.73 -3.20
C ASN A 148 -20.40 -0.85 -4.64
N GLN A 149 -19.88 -1.82 -5.41
CA GLN A 149 -20.32 -2.12 -6.77
C GLN A 149 -21.60 -2.98 -6.84
N LYS A 150 -22.25 -3.28 -5.70
CA LYS A 150 -23.43 -4.14 -5.61
C LYS A 150 -23.19 -5.57 -6.15
N ALA A 151 -21.95 -6.02 -6.09
CA ALA A 151 -21.56 -7.39 -6.40
C ALA A 151 -21.61 -8.27 -5.14
N ASP A 152 -22.77 -8.30 -4.48
CA ASP A 152 -22.97 -8.83 -3.12
C ASP A 152 -22.50 -10.27 -2.96
N LYS A 153 -22.70 -11.13 -3.97
CA LYS A 153 -22.24 -12.52 -3.92
C LYS A 153 -20.72 -12.61 -3.80
N LYS A 154 -19.97 -11.82 -4.59
CA LYS A 154 -18.50 -11.81 -4.54
C LYS A 154 -18.00 -11.23 -3.22
N ALA A 155 -18.65 -10.16 -2.74
CA ALA A 155 -18.34 -9.58 -1.44
C ALA A 155 -18.53 -10.60 -0.32
N LEU A 156 -19.63 -11.36 -0.34
CA LEU A 156 -19.94 -12.38 0.64
C LEU A 156 -18.95 -13.53 0.64
N ASP A 157 -18.45 -13.95 -0.53
CA ASP A 157 -17.43 -14.99 -0.64
C ASP A 157 -16.12 -14.57 0.06
N ASP A 158 -15.67 -13.35 -0.14
CA ASP A 158 -14.48 -12.80 0.54
C ASP A 158 -14.72 -12.61 2.06
N PHE A 159 -15.89 -12.13 2.48
CA PHE A 159 -16.23 -12.04 3.90
C PHE A 159 -16.32 -13.42 4.57
N ARG A 160 -16.83 -14.45 3.91
CA ARG A 160 -16.83 -15.81 4.43
C ARG A 160 -15.42 -16.37 4.62
N GLU A 161 -14.50 -16.05 3.72
CA GLU A 161 -13.10 -16.44 3.90
C GLU A 161 -12.47 -15.76 5.12
N LEU A 162 -12.69 -14.44 5.28
CA LEU A 162 -12.23 -13.68 6.44
C LEU A 162 -12.83 -14.18 7.78
N ALA A 163 -14.10 -14.55 7.77
CA ALA A 163 -14.82 -15.00 8.97
C ALA A 163 -14.34 -16.36 9.51
N LYS A 164 -13.52 -17.09 8.76
CA LYS A 164 -12.94 -18.37 9.23
C LYS A 164 -11.93 -18.18 10.36
N ASP A 165 -11.24 -17.05 10.41
CA ASP A 165 -10.32 -16.69 11.49
C ASP A 165 -10.72 -15.36 12.13
N THR A 166 -11.33 -15.45 13.31
CA THR A 166 -11.82 -14.28 14.06
C THR A 166 -10.74 -13.55 14.83
N ARG A 167 -9.54 -14.09 14.90
CA ARG A 167 -8.40 -13.41 15.55
C ARG A 167 -7.80 -12.30 14.69
N ASN A 168 -8.14 -12.24 13.40
CA ASN A 168 -7.74 -11.13 12.55
C ASN A 168 -8.61 -9.88 12.80
N SER A 169 -8.08 -8.70 12.56
CA SER A 169 -8.76 -7.41 12.79
C SER A 169 -10.04 -7.20 11.97
N TYR A 170 -10.21 -7.94 10.88
CA TYR A 170 -11.37 -7.87 9.99
C TYR A 170 -12.41 -8.97 10.23
N GLY A 171 -12.05 -9.98 11.01
CA GLY A 171 -12.89 -11.17 11.20
C GLY A 171 -14.24 -10.87 11.86
N ALA A 172 -14.25 -9.95 12.82
CA ALA A 172 -15.46 -9.51 13.50
C ALA A 172 -16.45 -8.84 12.53
N GLU A 173 -15.99 -7.87 11.75
CA GLU A 173 -16.83 -7.24 10.74
C GLU A 173 -17.26 -8.23 9.67
N ALA A 174 -16.37 -9.11 9.23
CA ALA A 174 -16.70 -10.12 8.24
C ALA A 174 -17.85 -11.03 8.70
N LYS A 175 -17.84 -11.49 9.95
CA LYS A 175 -18.97 -12.26 10.52
C LYS A 175 -20.27 -11.48 10.54
N TYR A 176 -20.21 -10.23 10.94
CA TYR A 176 -21.40 -9.37 10.88
C TYR A 176 -21.95 -9.25 9.45
N GLN A 177 -21.09 -9.05 8.45
CA GLN A 177 -21.51 -8.96 7.04
C GLN A 177 -22.10 -10.28 6.53
N VAL A 178 -21.56 -11.43 6.95
CA VAL A 178 -22.13 -12.75 6.64
C VAL A 178 -23.50 -12.93 7.29
N ALA A 179 -23.64 -12.60 8.57
CA ALA A 179 -24.92 -12.69 9.28
C ALA A 179 -25.97 -11.77 8.68
N GLN A 180 -25.60 -10.54 8.32
CA GLN A 180 -26.50 -9.59 7.65
C GLN A 180 -26.97 -10.14 6.30
N ALA A 181 -26.09 -10.72 5.49
CA ALA A 181 -26.46 -11.29 4.21
C ALA A 181 -27.43 -12.49 4.37
N LEU A 182 -27.24 -13.32 5.38
CA LEU A 182 -28.16 -14.40 5.72
C LEU A 182 -29.54 -13.87 6.17
N TYR A 183 -29.55 -12.81 6.98
CA TYR A 183 -30.79 -12.17 7.42
C TYR A 183 -31.57 -11.59 6.23
N ASP A 184 -30.89 -10.88 5.33
CA ASP A 184 -31.51 -10.29 4.14
C ASP A 184 -32.05 -11.36 3.17
N ALA A 185 -31.43 -12.58 3.17
CA ALA A 185 -31.90 -13.74 2.46
C ALA A 185 -33.04 -14.49 3.18
N GLN A 186 -33.52 -13.98 4.35
CA GLN A 186 -34.54 -14.59 5.21
C GLN A 186 -34.10 -15.94 5.85
N GLU A 187 -32.80 -16.22 5.88
CA GLU A 187 -32.20 -17.37 6.56
C GLU A 187 -31.94 -17.07 8.04
N TYR A 188 -33.01 -16.74 8.77
CA TYR A 188 -32.92 -16.17 10.12
C TYR A 188 -32.20 -17.07 11.14
N ALA A 189 -32.41 -18.39 11.11
CA ALA A 189 -31.74 -19.32 12.01
C ALA A 189 -30.24 -19.41 11.76
N ALA A 190 -29.81 -19.30 10.49
CA ALA A 190 -28.41 -19.25 10.13
C ALA A 190 -27.76 -17.93 10.54
N ALA A 191 -28.48 -16.81 10.33
CA ALA A 191 -28.03 -15.47 10.74
C ALA A 191 -27.84 -15.39 12.26
N GLU A 192 -28.81 -15.90 13.05
CA GLU A 192 -28.74 -15.96 14.51
C GLU A 192 -27.51 -16.76 14.96
N LYS A 193 -27.28 -17.94 14.38
CA LYS A 193 -26.12 -18.79 14.70
C LYS A 193 -24.80 -18.05 14.46
N GLU A 194 -24.66 -17.34 13.33
CA GLU A 194 -23.43 -16.56 13.04
C GLU A 194 -23.24 -15.42 14.04
N LEU A 195 -24.31 -14.73 14.44
CA LEU A 195 -24.24 -13.65 15.44
C LEU A 195 -23.90 -14.17 16.83
N LEU A 196 -24.46 -15.31 17.26
CA LEU A 196 -24.13 -15.94 18.53
C LEU A 196 -22.65 -16.37 18.56
N ASN A 197 -22.17 -17.02 17.51
CA ASN A 197 -20.77 -17.36 17.37
C ASN A 197 -19.85 -16.13 17.43
N TYR A 198 -20.28 -15.00 16.86
CA TYR A 198 -19.55 -13.74 16.95
C TYR A 198 -19.47 -13.23 18.39
N ILE A 199 -20.58 -13.23 19.12
CA ILE A 199 -20.63 -12.78 20.53
C ILE A 199 -19.74 -13.65 21.40
N GLU A 200 -19.84 -14.98 21.30
CA GLU A 200 -19.06 -15.93 22.10
C GLU A 200 -17.54 -15.81 21.86
N GLN A 201 -17.12 -15.48 20.63
CA GLN A 201 -15.71 -15.36 20.26
C GLN A 201 -15.15 -13.92 20.45
N SER A 202 -16.00 -12.93 20.61
CA SER A 202 -15.65 -11.53 20.81
C SER A 202 -15.70 -11.08 22.28
N THR A 203 -16.17 -11.95 23.17
CA THR A 203 -16.13 -11.73 24.63
C THR A 203 -14.74 -12.13 25.13
N PRO A 204 -14.01 -11.24 25.85
CA PRO A 204 -12.68 -11.52 26.39
C PRO A 204 -12.76 -12.57 27.51
#